data_72a2addeb9186889b5dd19e8131a7fc0
#
_entry.id   72a2addeb9186889b5dd19e8131a7fc0
#
_cell.length_a   1.000
_cell.length_b   1.000
_cell.length_c   1.000
_cell.angle_alpha   90.00
_cell.angle_beta   90.00
_cell.angle_gamma   90.00
#
_symmetry.space_group_name_H-M   'P 1'
#
loop_
_entity.id
_entity.type
_entity.pdbx_description
1 polymer ?
#
loop_
_entity_poly.entity_id
_entity_poly.type
_entity_poly.pdbx_seq_one_letter_code
_entity_poly.pdbx_strand_id
1 'polypeptide(L)'
;MPLKGQIIRLDAPAPPLKVSLWWDDNYATTKSDGLLWAGTTEEDVGFDDGITDAARDLIITSAVEMLPYLEEAELVQQTACLRPITPDRAPIIDAGVGPDGLTIVTGAGRQGIMLGPAMGIAAAALATGTEPPVDVSAFSLARFS
;
A
#
# COMPACT_ATOMS: atom_id res chain seq x y z
N MET A 1 -13.56 0.50 2.39
CA MET A 1 -13.65 -0.74 1.60
C MET A 1 -12.26 -1.28 1.31
N PRO A 2 -12.07 -2.55 0.94
CA PRO A 2 -10.75 -3.04 0.54
C PRO A 2 -10.44 -2.65 -0.91
N LEU A 3 -9.14 -2.43 -1.19
CA LEU A 3 -8.61 -2.24 -2.52
C LEU A 3 -7.51 -3.27 -2.76
N LYS A 4 -7.73 -4.20 -3.67
CA LYS A 4 -6.75 -5.23 -3.98
C LYS A 4 -5.56 -4.62 -4.72
N GLY A 5 -4.36 -5.09 -4.40
CA GLY A 5 -3.16 -4.79 -5.15
C GLY A 5 -2.28 -6.01 -5.27
N GLN A 6 -1.77 -6.23 -6.48
CA GLN A 6 -0.90 -7.35 -6.78
C GLN A 6 0.51 -6.84 -7.07
N ILE A 7 1.50 -7.63 -6.71
CA ILE A 7 2.91 -7.41 -6.98
C ILE A 7 3.57 -8.71 -7.41
N ILE A 8 4.68 -8.60 -8.11
CA ILE A 8 5.53 -9.72 -8.50
C ILE A 8 6.94 -9.57 -7.92
N ARG A 9 7.60 -10.71 -7.74
CA ARG A 9 9.00 -10.81 -7.35
C ARG A 9 9.75 -11.54 -8.46
N LEU A 10 10.81 -10.92 -8.94
CA LEU A 10 11.61 -11.39 -10.06
C LEU A 10 13.04 -11.67 -9.60
N ASP A 11 13.60 -12.80 -10.06
CA ASP A 11 15.05 -13.00 -10.06
C ASP A 11 15.60 -12.39 -11.35
N ALA A 12 16.30 -11.27 -11.22
CA ALA A 12 16.70 -10.46 -12.35
C ALA A 12 18.18 -10.73 -12.71
N PRO A 13 18.53 -10.86 -14.00
CA PRO A 13 19.89 -11.11 -14.46
C PRO A 13 20.77 -9.84 -14.44
N ALA A 14 20.62 -9.02 -13.40
CA ALA A 14 21.30 -7.73 -13.27
C ALA A 14 21.62 -7.43 -11.81
N PRO A 15 22.59 -6.54 -11.52
CA PRO A 15 22.87 -6.11 -10.15
C PRO A 15 21.64 -5.50 -9.46
N PRO A 16 21.51 -5.67 -8.12
CA PRO A 16 20.42 -5.09 -7.36
C PRO A 16 20.27 -3.58 -7.58
N LEU A 17 19.04 -3.10 -7.70
CA LEU A 17 18.74 -1.68 -7.73
C LEU A 17 19.11 -1.05 -6.38
N LYS A 18 19.86 0.04 -6.41
CA LYS A 18 20.25 0.82 -5.23
C LYS A 18 19.20 1.83 -4.80
N VAL A 19 18.18 2.04 -5.65
CA VAL A 19 17.08 3.00 -5.45
C VAL A 19 15.78 2.35 -5.90
N SER A 20 14.65 2.85 -5.40
CA SER A 20 13.35 2.51 -5.95
C SER A 20 13.08 3.37 -7.19
N LEU A 21 12.67 2.75 -8.27
CA LEU A 21 12.26 3.40 -9.49
C LEU A 21 10.74 3.49 -9.52
N TRP A 22 10.22 4.58 -10.08
CA TRP A 22 8.80 4.82 -10.27
C TRP A 22 8.56 5.21 -11.72
N TRP A 23 7.57 4.58 -12.32
CA TRP A 23 7.13 4.86 -13.67
C TRP A 23 5.61 4.74 -13.72
N ASP A 24 4.95 5.87 -13.99
CA ASP A 24 3.49 5.95 -13.89
C ASP A 24 3.02 5.46 -12.51
N ASP A 25 2.04 4.57 -12.43
CA ASP A 25 1.55 3.98 -11.17
C ASP A 25 2.36 2.76 -10.68
N ASN A 26 3.42 2.39 -11.40
CA ASN A 26 4.24 1.23 -11.11
C ASN A 26 5.57 1.59 -10.45
N TYR A 27 6.17 0.62 -9.78
CA TYR A 27 7.50 0.74 -9.20
C TYR A 27 8.31 -0.53 -9.39
N ALA A 28 9.63 -0.37 -9.33
CA ALA A 28 10.59 -1.47 -9.23
C ALA A 28 11.62 -1.18 -8.14
N THR A 29 11.91 -2.15 -7.29
CA THR A 29 12.87 -2.02 -6.19
C THR A 29 13.45 -3.37 -5.81
N THR A 30 14.74 -3.44 -5.53
CA THR A 30 15.34 -4.65 -4.94
C THR A 30 15.19 -4.61 -3.42
N LYS A 31 14.74 -5.72 -2.84
CA LYS A 31 14.57 -5.88 -1.40
C LYS A 31 15.73 -6.69 -0.80
N SER A 32 15.73 -6.83 0.53
CA SER A 32 16.76 -7.55 1.28
C SER A 32 16.84 -9.04 0.98
N ASP A 33 15.83 -9.61 0.35
CA ASP A 33 15.81 -10.98 -0.15
C ASP A 33 16.58 -11.16 -1.47
N GLY A 34 17.10 -10.07 -2.04
CA GLY A 34 17.82 -10.04 -3.31
C GLY A 34 16.91 -9.97 -4.54
N LEU A 35 15.59 -10.16 -4.37
CA LEU A 35 14.65 -10.15 -5.47
C LEU A 35 14.24 -8.73 -5.86
N LEU A 36 13.99 -8.52 -7.14
CA LEU A 36 13.37 -7.30 -7.65
C LEU A 36 11.85 -7.42 -7.49
N TRP A 37 11.28 -6.51 -6.73
CA TRP A 37 9.83 -6.40 -6.54
C TRP A 37 9.29 -5.35 -7.50
N ALA A 38 8.30 -5.73 -8.29
CA ALA A 38 7.62 -4.85 -9.23
C ALA A 38 6.10 -4.86 -8.99
N GLY A 39 5.46 -3.76 -9.25
CA GLY A 39 4.02 -3.57 -9.09
C GLY A 39 3.64 -2.10 -9.19
N THR A 40 2.38 -1.80 -9.07
CA THR A 40 1.32 -2.59 -8.44
C THR A 40 -0.01 -2.36 -9.17
N THR A 41 -0.96 -3.26 -8.98
CA THR A 41 -2.34 -3.00 -9.40
C THR A 41 -3.15 -2.28 -8.33
N GLU A 42 -4.26 -1.66 -8.74
CA GLU A 42 -5.35 -1.21 -7.87
C GLU A 42 -6.68 -1.75 -8.45
N GLU A 43 -7.30 -2.66 -7.71
CA GLU A 43 -8.49 -3.39 -8.18
C GLU A 43 -9.61 -3.29 -7.14
N ASP A 44 -10.77 -2.76 -7.55
CA ASP A 44 -11.98 -2.74 -6.72
C ASP A 44 -12.79 -4.02 -6.98
N VAL A 45 -12.44 -5.07 -6.26
CA VAL A 45 -13.01 -6.43 -6.38
C VAL A 45 -13.55 -6.95 -5.05
N GLY A 46 -13.87 -6.05 -4.14
CA GLY A 46 -14.36 -6.40 -2.81
C GLY A 46 -13.29 -7.14 -2.00
N PHE A 47 -13.64 -8.28 -1.41
CA PHE A 47 -12.75 -9.09 -0.58
C PHE A 47 -12.06 -10.24 -1.34
N ASP A 48 -12.08 -10.24 -2.68
CA ASP A 48 -11.28 -11.16 -3.47
C ASP A 48 -9.79 -10.82 -3.31
N ASP A 49 -9.02 -11.72 -2.71
CA ASP A 49 -7.58 -11.61 -2.48
C ASP A 49 -6.75 -12.55 -3.39
N GLY A 50 -7.39 -13.18 -4.37
CA GLY A 50 -6.74 -14.05 -5.34
C GLY A 50 -5.80 -13.31 -6.29
N ILE A 51 -4.74 -14.00 -6.72
CA ILE A 51 -3.86 -13.53 -7.80
C ILE A 51 -4.51 -13.82 -9.16
N THR A 52 -4.18 -13.01 -10.19
CA THR A 52 -4.68 -13.20 -11.55
C THR A 52 -3.56 -13.11 -12.58
N ASP A 53 -3.67 -13.90 -13.65
CA ASP A 53 -2.72 -13.84 -14.77
C ASP A 53 -2.74 -12.46 -15.45
N ALA A 54 -3.91 -11.85 -15.58
CA ALA A 54 -4.04 -10.52 -16.19
C ALA A 54 -3.24 -9.45 -15.41
N ALA A 55 -3.28 -9.47 -14.07
CA ALA A 55 -2.48 -8.55 -13.25
C ALA A 55 -0.99 -8.84 -13.36
N ARG A 56 -0.60 -10.12 -13.39
CA ARG A 56 0.77 -10.53 -13.61
C ARG A 56 1.31 -9.96 -14.92
N ASP A 57 0.60 -10.20 -16.00
CA ASP A 57 1.02 -9.83 -17.35
C ASP A 57 1.11 -8.29 -17.50
N LEU A 58 0.18 -7.55 -16.88
CA LEU A 58 0.22 -6.10 -16.82
C LEU A 58 1.48 -5.60 -16.07
N ILE A 59 1.78 -6.17 -14.91
CA ILE A 59 2.93 -5.76 -14.10
C ILE A 59 4.25 -6.12 -14.82
N ILE A 60 4.34 -7.30 -15.43
CA ILE A 60 5.53 -7.70 -16.22
C ILE A 60 5.74 -6.72 -17.36
N THR A 61 4.70 -6.39 -18.13
CA THR A 61 4.78 -5.44 -19.23
C THR A 61 5.33 -4.09 -18.77
N SER A 62 4.75 -3.51 -17.71
CA SER A 62 5.21 -2.24 -17.14
C SER A 62 6.64 -2.32 -16.59
N ALA A 63 7.01 -3.45 -15.98
CA ALA A 63 8.36 -3.66 -15.45
C ALA A 63 9.41 -3.73 -16.57
N VAL A 64 9.10 -4.40 -17.69
CA VAL A 64 9.98 -4.51 -18.87
C VAL A 64 10.08 -3.17 -19.60
N GLU A 65 8.99 -2.39 -19.70
CA GLU A 65 9.04 -1.02 -20.23
C GLU A 65 9.98 -0.11 -19.42
N MET A 66 9.94 -0.24 -18.08
CA MET A 66 10.82 0.51 -17.18
C MET A 66 12.27 0.03 -17.23
N LEU A 67 12.47 -1.28 -17.29
CA LEU A 67 13.76 -1.96 -17.22
C LEU A 67 13.81 -3.12 -18.21
N PRO A 68 14.23 -2.89 -19.47
CA PRO A 68 14.15 -3.87 -20.55
C PRO A 68 14.84 -5.22 -20.25
N TYR A 69 15.89 -5.25 -19.43
CA TYR A 69 16.56 -6.48 -19.06
C TYR A 69 15.68 -7.45 -18.24
N LEU A 70 14.54 -6.98 -17.71
CA LEU A 70 13.58 -7.83 -16.99
C LEU A 70 12.80 -8.78 -17.91
N GLU A 71 12.92 -8.65 -19.24
CA GLU A 71 12.40 -9.64 -20.19
C GLU A 71 13.02 -11.03 -19.97
N GLU A 72 14.26 -11.09 -19.46
CA GLU A 72 14.98 -12.32 -19.14
C GLU A 72 14.85 -12.74 -17.66
N ALA A 73 14.08 -12.00 -16.84
CA ALA A 73 13.95 -12.28 -15.42
C ALA A 73 13.02 -13.46 -15.15
N GLU A 74 13.35 -14.28 -14.16
CA GLU A 74 12.49 -15.37 -13.70
C GLU A 74 11.43 -14.85 -12.72
N LEU A 75 10.15 -15.18 -12.96
CA LEU A 75 9.08 -14.91 -12.02
C LEU A 75 9.15 -15.88 -10.85
N VAL A 76 9.55 -15.40 -9.68
CA VAL A 76 9.67 -16.21 -8.46
C VAL A 76 8.34 -16.29 -7.71
N GLN A 77 7.61 -15.18 -7.61
CA GLN A 77 6.36 -15.13 -6.86
C GLN A 77 5.46 -13.99 -7.33
N GLN A 78 4.15 -14.24 -7.28
CA GLN A 78 3.10 -13.22 -7.35
C GLN A 78 2.32 -13.24 -6.04
N THR A 79 1.95 -12.06 -5.52
CA THR A 79 1.15 -11.93 -4.31
C THR A 79 0.07 -10.88 -4.50
N ALA A 80 -1.07 -11.08 -3.83
CA ALA A 80 -2.14 -10.12 -3.72
C ALA A 80 -2.37 -9.76 -2.25
N CYS A 81 -2.77 -8.50 -2.01
CA CYS A 81 -3.13 -8.01 -0.67
C CYS A 81 -4.30 -7.03 -0.78
N LEU A 82 -5.16 -7.04 0.23
CA LEU A 82 -6.22 -6.05 0.40
C LEU A 82 -5.73 -4.89 1.25
N ARG A 83 -5.77 -3.68 0.68
CA ARG A 83 -5.44 -2.44 1.37
C ARG A 83 -6.71 -1.81 1.92
N PRO A 84 -6.77 -1.41 3.20
CA PRO A 84 -7.89 -0.62 3.71
C PRO A 84 -7.85 0.77 3.07
N ILE A 85 -8.93 1.15 2.39
CA ILE A 85 -9.07 2.47 1.78
C ILE A 85 -10.44 3.05 2.08
N THR A 86 -10.49 4.36 2.23
CA THR A 86 -11.71 5.15 2.39
C THR A 86 -12.19 5.68 1.03
N PRO A 87 -13.45 6.08 0.89
CA PRO A 87 -13.96 6.64 -0.36
C PRO A 87 -13.21 7.88 -0.85
N ASP A 88 -12.71 8.70 0.08
CA ASP A 88 -11.95 9.94 -0.20
C ASP A 88 -10.43 9.72 -0.24
N ARG A 89 -9.97 8.48 -0.10
CA ARG A 89 -8.56 8.07 -0.07
C ARG A 89 -7.72 8.70 1.05
N ALA A 90 -8.34 9.37 2.02
CA ALA A 90 -7.69 9.89 3.22
C ALA A 90 -7.85 8.93 4.41
N PRO A 91 -6.86 8.79 5.29
CA PRO A 91 -7.00 7.89 6.43
C PRO A 91 -8.13 8.31 7.39
N ILE A 92 -8.62 7.39 8.19
CA ILE A 92 -9.42 7.66 9.38
C ILE A 92 -8.48 7.63 10.58
N ILE A 93 -8.51 8.70 11.38
CA ILE A 93 -7.82 8.81 12.68
C ILE A 93 -8.83 9.45 13.63
N ASP A 94 -9.47 8.66 14.47
CA ASP A 94 -10.57 9.14 15.30
C ASP A 94 -10.63 8.42 16.63
N ALA A 95 -11.16 9.11 17.65
CA ALA A 95 -11.50 8.56 18.95
C ALA A 95 -12.86 9.09 19.41
N GLY A 96 -13.62 8.25 20.13
CA GLY A 96 -14.93 8.63 20.63
C GLY A 96 -16.09 8.37 19.66
N VAL A 97 -15.84 7.67 18.55
CA VAL A 97 -16.87 7.19 17.64
C VAL A 97 -17.16 5.72 17.95
N GLY A 98 -18.32 5.44 18.51
CA GLY A 98 -18.72 4.08 18.94
C GLY A 98 -18.56 3.87 20.45
N PRO A 99 -18.22 2.66 20.92
CA PRO A 99 -18.05 2.36 22.33
C PRO A 99 -16.97 3.21 23.00
N ASP A 100 -17.16 3.52 24.29
CA ASP A 100 -16.17 4.26 25.10
C ASP A 100 -14.78 3.60 25.01
N GLY A 101 -13.76 4.41 24.81
CA GLY A 101 -12.36 3.96 24.71
C GLY A 101 -11.95 3.41 23.34
N LEU A 102 -12.83 3.43 22.34
CA LEU A 102 -12.46 3.04 20.97
C LEU A 102 -11.69 4.15 20.27
N THR A 103 -10.51 3.81 19.75
CA THR A 103 -9.73 4.64 18.83
C THR A 103 -9.58 3.88 17.52
N ILE A 104 -9.90 4.52 16.39
CA ILE A 104 -9.84 3.92 15.05
C ILE A 104 -8.76 4.60 14.23
N VAL A 105 -7.86 3.79 13.66
CA VAL A 105 -6.83 4.24 12.72
C VAL A 105 -6.76 3.27 11.55
N THR A 106 -7.12 3.73 10.35
CA THR A 106 -7.20 2.87 9.15
C THR A 106 -7.30 3.70 7.86
N GLY A 107 -7.41 3.04 6.72
CA GLY A 107 -7.85 3.67 5.47
C GLY A 107 -6.78 4.39 4.65
N ALA A 108 -5.49 4.28 5.01
CA ALA A 108 -4.41 5.00 4.33
C ALA A 108 -3.99 4.39 2.96
N GLY A 109 -4.59 3.28 2.53
CA GLY A 109 -4.35 2.69 1.21
C GLY A 109 -2.87 2.40 0.94
N ARG A 110 -2.35 2.84 -0.20
CA ARG A 110 -0.93 2.68 -0.60
C ARG A 110 0.06 3.42 0.32
N GLN A 111 -0.40 4.47 0.99
CA GLN A 111 0.46 5.34 1.82
C GLN A 111 0.58 4.85 3.27
N GLY A 112 -0.13 3.78 3.65
CA GLY A 112 -0.23 3.31 5.03
C GLY A 112 1.11 3.04 5.72
N ILE A 113 2.08 2.47 5.00
CA ILE A 113 3.42 2.22 5.57
C ILE A 113 4.16 3.55 5.82
N MET A 114 4.10 4.48 4.89
CA MET A 114 4.76 5.79 5.00
C MET A 114 4.11 6.65 6.10
N LEU A 115 2.79 6.68 6.17
CA LEU A 115 2.03 7.47 7.13
C LEU A 115 1.92 6.78 8.51
N GLY A 116 2.18 5.47 8.58
CA GLY A 116 2.00 4.66 9.79
C GLY A 116 2.61 5.25 11.07
N PRO A 117 3.86 5.73 11.08
CA PRO A 117 4.46 6.34 12.26
C PRO A 117 3.70 7.57 12.75
N ALA A 118 3.32 8.50 11.86
CA ALA A 118 2.57 9.70 12.22
C ALA A 118 1.14 9.35 12.69
N MET A 119 0.47 8.44 11.99
CA MET A 119 -0.85 7.94 12.36
C MET A 119 -0.81 7.25 13.73
N GLY A 120 0.23 6.47 14.01
CA GLY A 120 0.42 5.79 15.30
C GLY A 120 0.61 6.78 16.45
N ILE A 121 1.38 7.84 16.27
CA ILE A 121 1.58 8.90 17.26
C ILE A 121 0.25 9.62 17.55
N ALA A 122 -0.48 9.99 16.49
CA ALA A 122 -1.79 10.64 16.64
C ALA A 122 -2.80 9.73 17.36
N ALA A 123 -2.84 8.45 16.98
CA ALA A 123 -3.69 7.45 17.64
C ALA A 123 -3.38 7.31 19.13
N ALA A 124 -2.11 7.23 19.49
CA ALA A 124 -1.68 7.12 20.88
C ALA A 124 -2.10 8.36 21.69
N ALA A 125 -1.96 9.56 21.13
CA ALA A 125 -2.40 10.79 21.77
C ALA A 125 -3.91 10.78 22.01
N LEU A 126 -4.70 10.47 20.99
CA LEU A 126 -6.16 10.37 21.11
C LEU A 126 -6.58 9.32 22.15
N ALA A 127 -5.98 8.14 22.11
CA ALA A 127 -6.30 7.04 23.04
C ALA A 127 -5.97 7.37 24.50
N THR A 128 -5.00 8.24 24.75
CA THR A 128 -4.60 8.69 26.09
C THR A 128 -5.23 10.02 26.50
N GLY A 129 -6.10 10.60 25.67
CA GLY A 129 -6.76 11.87 25.94
C GLY A 129 -5.82 13.08 25.90
N THR A 130 -4.69 12.96 25.19
CA THR A 130 -3.76 14.07 24.95
C THR A 130 -3.94 14.65 23.55
N GLU A 131 -3.47 15.88 23.34
CA GLU A 131 -3.56 16.51 22.03
C GLU A 131 -2.55 15.89 21.05
N PRO A 132 -2.98 15.46 19.84
CA PRO A 132 -2.06 15.02 18.80
C PRO A 132 -1.09 16.13 18.38
N PRO A 133 0.16 15.80 17.99
CA PRO A 133 1.17 16.80 17.61
C PRO A 133 0.84 17.55 16.31
N VAL A 134 -0.14 17.08 15.57
CA VAL A 134 -0.69 17.70 14.36
C VAL A 134 -2.21 17.64 14.41
N ASP A 135 -2.88 18.62 13.82
CA ASP A 135 -4.34 18.61 13.70
C ASP A 135 -4.80 17.44 12.82
N VAL A 136 -5.57 16.54 13.40
CA VAL A 136 -6.14 15.36 12.72
C VAL A 136 -7.66 15.44 12.54
N SER A 137 -8.27 16.59 12.82
CA SER A 137 -9.73 16.78 12.77
C SER A 137 -10.33 16.47 11.40
N ALA A 138 -9.60 16.76 10.33
CA ALA A 138 -9.99 16.45 8.95
C ALA A 138 -10.07 14.94 8.68
N PHE A 139 -9.46 14.10 9.53
CA PHE A 139 -9.44 12.64 9.38
C PHE A 139 -10.49 11.93 10.24
N SER A 140 -11.37 12.69 10.91
CA SER A 140 -12.48 12.14 11.69
C SER A 140 -13.41 11.28 10.81
N LEU A 141 -13.96 10.22 11.40
CA LEU A 141 -14.98 9.37 10.77
C LEU A 141 -16.28 10.17 10.48
N ALA A 142 -16.55 11.23 11.26
CA ALA A 142 -17.72 12.08 11.09
C ALA A 142 -17.81 12.76 9.71
N ARG A 143 -16.70 12.82 8.94
CA ARG A 143 -16.70 13.36 7.57
C ARG A 143 -17.49 12.52 6.57
N PHE A 144 -17.90 11.32 6.96
CA PHE A 144 -18.75 10.41 6.14
C PHE A 144 -20.21 10.35 6.62
N SER A 145 -20.61 11.21 7.56
CA SER A 145 -21.97 11.24 8.14
C SER A 145 -22.88 12.19 7.40
#